data_7bfa785090bc4277b9974941d797b966
#
_entry.id   7bfa785090bc4277b9974941d797b966
#
_cell.length_a   1.000
_cell.length_b   1.000
_cell.length_c   1.000
_cell.angle_alpha   90.00
_cell.angle_beta   90.00
_cell.angle_gamma   90.00
#
_symmetry.space_group_name_H-M   'P 1'
#
loop_
_entity.id
_entity.type
_entity.pdbx_description
1 polymer ?
#
loop_
_entity_poly.entity_id
_entity_poly.type
_entity_poly.pdbx_seq_one_letter_code
_entity_poly.pdbx_strand_id
1 'polypeptide(L)'
;MSKDIKFNFLNSDEEERYQKHLTLKEIGYEGQLNLKNSSVLCIGAGGLGSSVLLYLAAAGIGRIGIVDNDQVEKSNLQRQIIHETNTIGNLKIDSARERIKKFNPNCEILTFSERINPKNALELIKEFDVICDCSDNFGTRYLINDSCLILNKPLVFGSVQ
;
A
#
# COMPACT_ATOMS: atom_id res chain seq x y z
N MET A 1 -17.32 3.69 0.42
CA MET A 1 -16.98 4.91 -0.35
C MET A 1 -16.58 4.50 -1.76
N SER A 2 -17.04 5.23 -2.75
CA SER A 2 -17.23 4.84 -4.15
C SER A 2 -15.93 4.41 -4.86
N LYS A 3 -15.95 3.21 -5.44
CA LYS A 3 -14.95 2.64 -6.37
C LYS A 3 -14.98 3.30 -7.77
N ASP A 4 -15.74 4.37 -7.99
CA ASP A 4 -16.29 4.68 -9.31
C ASP A 4 -15.66 5.87 -10.04
N ILE A 5 -14.58 6.48 -9.55
CA ILE A 5 -13.88 7.49 -10.33
C ILE A 5 -12.71 6.82 -11.05
N LYS A 6 -12.97 6.33 -12.27
CA LYS A 6 -11.89 5.93 -13.17
C LYS A 6 -11.32 7.15 -13.88
N PHE A 7 -10.03 7.34 -13.76
CA PHE A 7 -9.30 8.33 -14.54
C PHE A 7 -9.17 7.83 -15.99
N ASN A 8 -9.39 8.70 -16.94
CA ASN A 8 -9.29 8.39 -18.37
C ASN A 8 -7.97 8.90 -18.98
N PHE A 9 -7.16 9.62 -18.21
CA PHE A 9 -5.88 10.18 -18.66
C PHE A 9 -4.92 10.42 -17.50
N LEU A 10 -3.64 10.50 -17.81
CA LEU A 10 -2.59 11.01 -16.94
C LEU A 10 -2.52 12.53 -17.12
N ASN A 11 -2.34 13.28 -16.04
CA ASN A 11 -2.05 14.72 -16.15
C ASN A 11 -0.56 14.94 -16.49
N SER A 12 -0.19 16.19 -16.82
CA SER A 12 1.17 16.51 -17.25
C SER A 12 2.27 16.21 -16.20
N ASP A 13 1.97 16.39 -14.90
CA ASP A 13 2.90 16.03 -13.82
C ASP A 13 3.10 14.51 -13.75
N GLU A 14 2.04 13.73 -13.93
CA GLU A 14 2.10 12.27 -13.97
C GLU A 14 2.83 11.75 -15.21
N GLU A 15 2.63 12.36 -16.37
CA GLU A 15 3.35 12.01 -17.61
C GLU A 15 4.85 12.28 -17.45
N GLU A 16 5.26 13.38 -16.85
CA GLU A 16 6.65 13.69 -16.55
C GLU A 16 7.21 12.70 -15.52
N ARG A 17 6.50 12.47 -14.41
CA ARG A 17 6.90 11.57 -13.33
C ARG A 17 7.11 10.14 -13.80
N TYR A 18 6.22 9.64 -14.63
CA TYR A 18 6.23 8.25 -15.12
C TYR A 18 6.83 8.08 -16.52
N GLN A 19 7.51 9.10 -17.04
CA GLN A 19 8.07 9.09 -18.40
C GLN A 19 8.83 7.80 -18.73
N LYS A 20 9.59 7.25 -17.77
CA LYS A 20 10.33 5.99 -17.97
C LYS A 20 9.41 4.78 -18.10
N HIS A 21 8.32 4.74 -17.36
CA HIS A 21 7.30 3.69 -17.50
C HIS A 21 6.60 3.78 -18.85
N LEU A 22 6.30 5.00 -19.32
CA LEU A 22 5.62 5.23 -20.59
C LEU A 22 6.45 4.73 -21.80
N THR A 23 7.78 4.67 -21.67
CA THR A 23 8.69 4.17 -22.71
C THR A 23 8.89 2.66 -22.65
N LEU A 24 8.50 1.98 -21.59
CA LEU A 24 8.59 0.53 -21.47
C LEU A 24 7.45 -0.14 -22.23
N LYS A 25 7.77 -1.06 -23.12
CA LYS A 25 6.79 -1.76 -23.94
C LYS A 25 5.76 -2.54 -23.11
N GLU A 26 6.18 -3.06 -21.96
CA GLU A 26 5.36 -3.87 -21.04
C GLU A 26 4.41 -3.02 -20.18
N ILE A 27 4.65 -1.73 -20.04
CA ILE A 27 3.82 -0.80 -19.26
C ILE A 27 3.10 0.16 -20.19
N GLY A 28 3.83 1.06 -20.84
CA GLY A 28 3.29 2.08 -21.71
C GLY A 28 2.29 3.01 -21.03
N TYR A 29 1.56 3.77 -21.83
CA TYR A 29 0.54 4.70 -21.32
C TYR A 29 -0.63 3.97 -20.65
N GLU A 30 -1.14 2.92 -21.31
CA GLU A 30 -2.26 2.13 -20.80
C GLU A 30 -1.93 1.41 -19.49
N GLY A 31 -0.73 0.83 -19.39
CA GLY A 31 -0.29 0.19 -18.15
C GLY A 31 -0.17 1.18 -16.99
N GLN A 32 0.37 2.38 -17.24
CA GLN A 32 0.46 3.43 -16.22
C GLN A 32 -0.93 3.95 -15.81
N LEU A 33 -1.85 4.07 -16.76
CA LEU A 33 -3.23 4.44 -16.47
C LEU A 33 -3.95 3.36 -15.64
N ASN A 34 -3.67 2.08 -15.90
CA ASN A 34 -4.16 0.98 -15.10
C ASN A 34 -3.61 1.02 -13.66
N LEU A 35 -2.31 1.33 -13.47
CA LEU A 35 -1.73 1.52 -12.14
C LEU A 35 -2.43 2.66 -11.39
N LYS A 36 -2.65 3.80 -12.04
CA LYS A 36 -3.38 4.94 -11.47
C LYS A 36 -4.81 4.58 -11.04
N ASN A 37 -5.47 3.70 -11.78
CA ASN A 37 -6.82 3.24 -11.49
C ASN A 37 -6.90 2.04 -10.52
N SER A 38 -5.75 1.51 -10.10
CA SER A 38 -5.68 0.37 -9.21
C SER A 38 -5.58 0.77 -7.74
N SER A 39 -6.05 -0.14 -6.88
CA SER A 39 -5.99 0.00 -5.43
C SER A 39 -5.30 -1.19 -4.77
N VAL A 40 -4.42 -0.93 -3.81
CA VAL A 40 -3.66 -1.96 -3.08
C VAL A 40 -3.84 -1.76 -1.58
N LEU A 41 -4.17 -2.83 -0.86
CA LEU A 41 -4.16 -2.85 0.61
C LEU A 41 -2.85 -3.48 1.10
N CYS A 42 -2.06 -2.73 1.84
CA CYS A 42 -0.87 -3.22 2.52
C CYS A 42 -1.18 -3.48 3.99
N ILE A 43 -1.03 -4.73 4.43
CA ILE A 43 -1.27 -5.15 5.80
C ILE A 43 0.07 -5.26 6.50
N GLY A 44 0.37 -4.29 7.35
CA GLY A 44 1.65 -4.07 8.03
C GLY A 44 2.48 -2.96 7.38
N ALA A 45 2.88 -1.97 8.18
CA ALA A 45 3.80 -0.88 7.81
C ALA A 45 5.18 -1.05 8.48
N GLY A 46 5.58 -2.30 8.70
CA GLY A 46 6.87 -2.71 9.27
C GLY A 46 8.01 -2.73 8.23
N GLY A 47 8.96 -3.65 8.38
CA GLY A 47 10.13 -3.75 7.50
C GLY A 47 9.78 -4.03 6.04
N LEU A 48 8.95 -5.05 5.77
CA LEU A 48 8.48 -5.38 4.43
C LEU A 48 7.53 -4.29 3.89
N GLY A 49 6.54 -3.88 4.69
CA GLY A 49 5.58 -2.85 4.31
C GLY A 49 6.24 -1.53 3.96
N SER A 50 7.32 -1.14 4.63
CA SER A 50 8.08 0.08 4.33
C SER A 50 8.55 0.13 2.88
N SER A 51 9.16 -0.94 2.40
CA SER A 51 9.64 -1.03 1.02
C SER A 51 8.48 -1.11 0.02
N VAL A 52 7.51 -1.98 0.29
CA VAL A 52 6.33 -2.17 -0.57
C VAL A 52 5.58 -0.85 -0.76
N LEU A 53 5.26 -0.14 0.31
CA LEU A 53 4.51 1.12 0.27
C LEU A 53 5.23 2.21 -0.53
N LEU A 54 6.56 2.35 -0.37
CA LEU A 54 7.33 3.32 -1.12
C LEU A 54 7.37 2.98 -2.61
N TYR A 55 7.56 1.71 -2.98
CA TYR A 55 7.60 1.30 -4.38
C TYR A 55 6.22 1.35 -5.06
N LEU A 56 5.14 1.00 -4.37
CA LEU A 56 3.78 1.17 -4.90
C LEU A 56 3.47 2.65 -5.18
N ALA A 57 3.84 3.54 -4.25
CA ALA A 57 3.70 4.98 -4.45
C ALA A 57 4.58 5.48 -5.61
N ALA A 58 5.83 4.99 -5.72
CA ALA A 58 6.73 5.31 -6.83
C ALA A 58 6.18 4.86 -8.18
N ALA A 59 5.58 3.67 -8.23
CA ALA A 59 4.97 3.12 -9.43
C ALA A 59 3.68 3.84 -9.86
N GLY A 60 3.08 4.62 -8.98
CA GLY A 60 1.89 5.40 -9.29
C GLY A 60 0.58 4.64 -9.10
N ILE A 61 0.51 3.75 -8.10
CA ILE A 61 -0.76 3.18 -7.66
C ILE A 61 -1.66 4.31 -7.17
N GLY A 62 -2.87 4.39 -7.71
CA GLY A 62 -3.76 5.52 -7.42
C GLY A 62 -4.29 5.54 -6.00
N ARG A 63 -4.55 4.37 -5.39
CA ARG A 63 -5.09 4.25 -4.04
C ARG A 63 -4.35 3.18 -3.24
N ILE A 64 -3.79 3.53 -2.09
CA ILE A 64 -3.08 2.63 -1.19
C ILE A 64 -3.75 2.66 0.18
N GLY A 65 -4.21 1.51 0.65
CA GLY A 65 -4.66 1.29 2.01
C GLY A 65 -3.51 0.78 2.89
N ILE A 66 -3.43 1.25 4.12
CA ILE A 66 -2.42 0.83 5.09
C ILE A 66 -3.12 0.39 6.37
N VAL A 67 -2.95 -0.87 6.76
CA VAL A 67 -3.47 -1.42 8.03
C VAL A 67 -2.30 -1.68 8.96
N ASP A 68 -2.23 -0.97 10.07
CA ASP A 68 -1.25 -1.18 11.14
C ASP A 68 -1.74 -0.48 12.41
N ASN A 69 -1.51 -1.06 13.58
CA ASN A 69 -1.92 -0.48 14.86
C ASN A 69 -0.76 -0.08 15.77
N ASP A 70 0.48 -0.26 15.31
CA ASP A 70 1.67 0.02 16.09
C ASP A 70 2.09 1.48 16.01
N GLN A 71 2.96 1.86 16.93
CA GLN A 71 3.70 3.12 16.91
C GLN A 71 5.12 2.93 16.36
N VAL A 72 5.69 4.01 15.86
CA VAL A 72 7.09 4.05 15.42
C VAL A 72 8.00 4.04 16.64
N GLU A 73 8.91 3.08 16.69
CA GLU A 73 9.93 2.98 17.71
C GLU A 73 11.32 3.22 17.12
N LYS A 74 12.25 3.73 17.93
CA LYS A 74 13.64 3.93 17.50
C LYS A 74 14.30 2.63 17.02
N SER A 75 13.99 1.51 17.66
CA SER A 75 14.45 0.15 17.31
C SER A 75 13.97 -0.33 15.94
N ASN A 76 12.96 0.29 15.38
CA ASN A 76 12.39 -0.06 14.07
C ASN A 76 13.17 0.59 12.91
N LEU A 77 13.78 1.75 13.12
CA LEU A 77 14.32 2.61 12.07
C LEU A 77 15.45 1.99 11.25
N GLN A 78 16.12 0.98 11.77
CA GLN A 78 17.21 0.30 11.05
C GLN A 78 16.70 -0.54 9.84
N ARG A 79 15.38 -0.82 9.75
CA ARG A 79 14.79 -1.58 8.64
C ARG A 79 13.45 -1.02 8.12
N GLN A 80 12.75 -0.21 8.90
CA GLN A 80 11.46 0.39 8.52
C GLN A 80 11.68 1.76 7.91
N ILE A 81 12.23 1.78 6.70
CA ILE A 81 12.75 2.97 6.02
C ILE A 81 11.71 4.02 5.62
N ILE A 82 10.42 3.71 5.75
CA ILE A 82 9.33 4.66 5.52
C ILE A 82 9.16 5.64 6.70
N HIS A 83 9.64 5.24 7.90
CA HIS A 83 9.57 6.05 9.11
C HIS A 83 10.86 6.84 9.32
N GLU A 84 10.76 7.93 10.07
CA GLU A 84 11.87 8.86 10.34
C GLU A 84 12.02 9.10 11.85
N THR A 85 13.18 9.57 12.28
CA THR A 85 13.47 9.83 13.70
C THR A 85 12.48 10.82 14.34
N ASN A 86 12.02 11.81 13.56
CA ASN A 86 11.06 12.81 14.02
C ASN A 86 9.61 12.26 14.12
N THR A 87 9.35 11.04 13.65
CA THR A 87 8.05 10.38 13.74
C THR A 87 7.98 9.33 14.86
N ILE A 88 9.04 9.17 15.68
CA ILE A 88 9.03 8.25 16.82
C ILE A 88 7.87 8.61 17.77
N GLY A 89 7.07 7.59 18.14
CA GLY A 89 5.88 7.72 18.97
C GLY A 89 4.57 7.97 18.18
N ASN A 90 4.64 8.37 16.92
CA ASN A 90 3.46 8.48 16.07
C ASN A 90 2.98 7.08 15.63
N LEU A 91 1.70 6.97 15.24
CA LEU A 91 1.22 5.77 14.60
C LEU A 91 1.98 5.50 13.29
N LYS A 92 2.34 4.24 13.03
CA LYS A 92 3.06 3.85 11.81
C LYS A 92 2.28 4.23 10.55
N ILE A 93 0.95 4.10 10.56
CA ILE A 93 0.09 4.47 9.44
C ILE A 93 0.15 5.97 9.13
N ASP A 94 0.20 6.84 10.14
CA ASP A 94 0.28 8.29 9.95
C ASP A 94 1.66 8.70 9.43
N SER A 95 2.72 8.17 10.03
CA SER A 95 4.10 8.36 9.57
C SER A 95 4.26 7.92 8.09
N ALA A 96 3.74 6.75 7.74
CA ALA A 96 3.79 6.24 6.36
C ALA A 96 2.99 7.13 5.40
N ARG A 97 1.77 7.54 5.78
CA ARG A 97 0.93 8.45 4.98
C ARG A 97 1.65 9.76 4.69
N GLU A 98 2.22 10.40 5.70
CA GLU A 98 2.95 11.66 5.53
C GLU A 98 4.15 11.49 4.61
N ARG A 99 4.92 10.42 4.76
CA ARG A 99 6.07 10.12 3.92
C ARG A 99 5.68 9.92 2.46
N ILE A 100 4.64 9.13 2.21
CA ILE A 100 4.14 8.87 0.86
C ILE A 100 3.61 10.16 0.23
N LYS A 101 2.84 10.98 0.94
CA LYS A 101 2.30 12.23 0.42
C LYS A 101 3.39 13.25 0.05
N LYS A 102 4.49 13.30 0.79
CA LYS A 102 5.66 14.12 0.41
C LYS A 102 6.38 13.57 -0.82
N PHE A 103 6.40 12.25 -0.98
CA PHE A 103 7.06 11.57 -2.08
C PHE A 103 6.23 11.56 -3.37
N ASN A 104 4.96 11.21 -3.29
CA ASN A 104 4.01 11.24 -4.41
C ASN A 104 2.62 11.73 -3.94
N PRO A 105 2.31 13.03 -4.14
CA PRO A 105 1.05 13.62 -3.70
C PRO A 105 -0.18 13.08 -4.47
N ASN A 106 0.01 12.45 -5.63
CA ASN A 106 -1.06 11.95 -6.48
C ASN A 106 -1.68 10.63 -5.97
N CYS A 107 -1.01 9.91 -5.04
CA CYS A 107 -1.57 8.71 -4.43
C CYS A 107 -2.62 9.07 -3.37
N GLU A 108 -3.80 8.48 -3.43
CA GLU A 108 -4.77 8.50 -2.32
C GLU A 108 -4.31 7.50 -1.26
N ILE A 109 -4.18 7.95 0.01
CA ILE A 109 -3.76 7.09 1.12
C ILE A 109 -4.87 6.97 2.14
N LEU A 110 -5.35 5.74 2.33
CA LEU A 110 -6.31 5.37 3.36
C LEU A 110 -5.58 4.66 4.50
N THR A 111 -5.83 5.07 5.73
CA THR A 111 -5.17 4.50 6.92
C THR A 111 -6.19 3.87 7.85
N PHE A 112 -5.88 2.68 8.35
CA PHE A 112 -6.70 1.91 9.27
C PHE A 112 -5.87 1.58 10.51
N SER A 113 -6.12 2.34 11.60
CA SER A 113 -5.43 2.16 12.89
C SER A 113 -6.04 1.00 13.66
N GLU A 114 -5.94 -0.19 13.11
CA GLU A 114 -6.50 -1.38 13.69
C GLU A 114 -5.69 -2.63 13.30
N ARG A 115 -5.83 -3.68 14.11
CA ARG A 115 -5.29 -4.99 13.76
C ARG A 115 -6.29 -5.75 12.92
N ILE A 116 -5.82 -6.34 11.81
CA ILE A 116 -6.68 -7.22 11.02
C ILE A 116 -7.06 -8.46 11.84
N ASN A 117 -8.33 -8.80 11.79
CA ASN A 117 -8.93 -9.89 12.57
C ASN A 117 -10.16 -10.47 11.82
N PRO A 118 -10.73 -11.61 12.25
CA PRO A 118 -11.85 -12.24 11.54
C PRO A 118 -13.12 -11.37 11.40
N LYS A 119 -13.28 -10.31 12.20
CA LYS A 119 -14.47 -9.44 12.13
C LYS A 119 -14.33 -8.34 11.07
N ASN A 120 -13.09 -7.88 10.77
CA ASN A 120 -12.85 -6.76 9.85
C ASN A 120 -12.18 -7.18 8.54
N ALA A 121 -11.56 -8.38 8.47
CA ALA A 121 -10.74 -8.78 7.32
C ALA A 121 -11.49 -8.72 5.99
N LEU A 122 -12.68 -9.32 5.92
CA LEU A 122 -13.47 -9.33 4.67
C LEU A 122 -13.89 -7.91 4.26
N GLU A 123 -14.28 -7.07 5.22
CA GLU A 123 -14.72 -5.70 4.96
C GLU A 123 -13.59 -4.82 4.44
N LEU A 124 -12.38 -4.95 5.01
CA LEU A 124 -11.21 -4.20 4.56
C LEU A 124 -10.72 -4.69 3.18
N ILE A 125 -10.58 -6.01 3.01
CA ILE A 125 -10.01 -6.61 1.81
C ILE A 125 -10.89 -6.38 0.56
N LYS A 126 -12.21 -6.44 0.71
CA LYS A 126 -13.14 -6.28 -0.44
C LYS A 126 -12.98 -4.96 -1.18
N GLU A 127 -12.56 -3.90 -0.49
CA GLU A 127 -12.46 -2.54 -1.01
C GLU A 127 -11.24 -2.30 -1.92
N PHE A 128 -10.33 -3.28 -2.04
CA PHE A 128 -9.09 -3.16 -2.80
C PHE A 128 -8.97 -4.23 -3.88
N ASP A 129 -8.18 -3.93 -4.92
CA ASP A 129 -7.99 -4.84 -6.05
C ASP A 129 -6.93 -5.90 -5.77
N VAL A 130 -5.86 -5.53 -5.08
CA VAL A 130 -4.72 -6.40 -4.73
C VAL A 130 -4.41 -6.25 -3.25
N ILE A 131 -4.03 -7.35 -2.60
CA ILE A 131 -3.66 -7.38 -1.19
C ILE A 131 -2.17 -7.72 -1.06
N CYS A 132 -1.44 -6.91 -0.29
CA CYS A 132 -0.05 -7.17 0.08
C CYS A 132 0.01 -7.52 1.56
N ASP A 133 0.37 -8.76 1.86
CA ASP A 133 0.60 -9.23 3.22
C ASP A 133 2.07 -8.98 3.61
N CYS A 134 2.28 -8.00 4.48
CA CYS A 134 3.57 -7.64 5.06
C CYS A 134 3.60 -7.94 6.57
N SER A 135 2.70 -8.81 7.05
CA SER A 135 2.63 -9.21 8.46
C SER A 135 3.76 -10.17 8.83
N ASP A 136 4.04 -10.27 10.11
CA ASP A 136 5.13 -11.05 10.68
C ASP A 136 4.66 -12.29 11.48
N ASN A 137 3.37 -12.59 11.47
CA ASN A 137 2.84 -13.74 12.21
C ASN A 137 1.92 -14.63 11.38
N PHE A 138 1.99 -15.93 11.62
CA PHE A 138 1.26 -16.94 10.85
C PHE A 138 -0.26 -16.82 10.96
N GLY A 139 -0.79 -16.49 12.13
CA GLY A 139 -2.25 -16.35 12.32
C GLY A 139 -2.85 -15.29 11.42
N THR A 140 -2.17 -14.14 11.29
CA THR A 140 -2.58 -13.07 10.38
C THR A 140 -2.47 -13.50 8.91
N ARG A 141 -1.38 -14.20 8.54
CA ARG A 141 -1.17 -14.69 7.15
C ARG A 141 -2.27 -15.64 6.72
N TYR A 142 -2.63 -16.63 7.55
CA TYR A 142 -3.73 -17.56 7.24
C TYR A 142 -5.05 -16.80 7.09
N LEU A 143 -5.36 -15.87 8.00
CA LEU A 143 -6.57 -15.07 7.93
C LEU A 143 -6.66 -14.26 6.62
N ILE A 144 -5.56 -13.60 6.23
CA ILE A 144 -5.50 -12.83 4.99
C ILE A 144 -5.68 -13.75 3.78
N ASN A 145 -4.96 -14.89 3.75
CA ASN A 145 -5.07 -15.87 2.67
C ASN A 145 -6.52 -16.35 2.49
N ASP A 146 -7.15 -16.81 3.57
CA ASP A 146 -8.52 -17.32 3.54
C ASP A 146 -9.52 -16.23 3.11
N SER A 147 -9.34 -15.00 3.60
CA SER A 147 -10.17 -13.85 3.20
C SER A 147 -10.01 -13.51 1.73
N CYS A 148 -8.79 -13.56 1.19
CA CYS A 148 -8.51 -13.35 -0.23
C CYS A 148 -9.12 -14.44 -1.09
N LEU A 149 -9.07 -15.70 -0.67
CA LEU A 149 -9.71 -16.82 -1.37
C LEU A 149 -11.25 -16.63 -1.42
N ILE A 150 -11.87 -16.31 -0.28
CA ILE A 150 -13.32 -16.07 -0.19
C ILE A 150 -13.75 -14.93 -1.12
N LEU A 151 -12.95 -13.85 -1.18
CA LEU A 151 -13.26 -12.66 -1.96
C LEU A 151 -12.71 -12.68 -3.40
N ASN A 152 -12.05 -13.78 -3.79
CA ASN A 152 -11.35 -13.91 -5.07
C ASN A 152 -10.42 -12.72 -5.37
N LYS A 153 -9.58 -12.33 -4.37
CA LYS A 153 -8.62 -11.23 -4.48
C LYS A 153 -7.21 -11.75 -4.69
N PRO A 154 -6.42 -11.16 -5.59
CA PRO A 154 -4.99 -11.43 -5.70
C PRO A 154 -4.28 -11.11 -4.38
N LEU A 155 -3.45 -12.04 -3.92
CA LEU A 155 -2.62 -11.91 -2.73
C LEU A 155 -1.15 -11.99 -3.10
N VAL A 156 -0.37 -11.01 -2.66
CA VAL A 156 1.09 -11.03 -2.69
C VAL A 156 1.57 -11.02 -1.24
N PHE A 157 2.36 -12.01 -0.84
CA PHE A 157 2.91 -12.05 0.50
C PHE A 157 4.43 -12.06 0.49
N GLY A 158 5.03 -11.42 1.50
CA GLY A 158 6.46 -11.44 1.78
C GLY A 158 6.75 -12.05 3.15
N SER A 159 7.90 -12.72 3.27
CA SER A 159 8.35 -13.29 4.52
C SER A 159 9.86 -13.24 4.62
N VAL A 160 10.37 -12.90 5.80
CA VAL A 160 11.78 -13.04 6.15
C VAL A 160 11.87 -14.16 7.17
N GLN A 161 12.77 -15.11 6.93
CA GLN A 161 13.11 -16.20 7.87
C GLN A 161 14.35 -15.83 8.67
#